data_9995e306efc35bb83f0e4a1203acb456
#
_entry.id   9995e306efc35bb83f0e4a1203acb456
#
_cell.length_a   1.000
_cell.length_b   1.000
_cell.length_c   1.000
_cell.angle_alpha   90.00
_cell.angle_beta   90.00
_cell.angle_gamma   90.00
#
_symmetry.space_group_name_H-M   'P 1'
#
loop_
_entity.id
_entity.type
_entity.pdbx_description
1 polymer ?
#
loop_
_entity_poly.entity_id
_entity_poly.type
_entity_poly.pdbx_seq_one_letter_code
_entity_poly.pdbx_strand_id
1 'polypeptide(L)'
;MEEQLAMKRKTIRQNMKNKSEIIASNRKRLLNNDTPFAIREAYVKLRTGLMFCMTKDRDRACKTIAVTSANPSEGKSLTAANIAISYAMLGKKTLLIDADLRKPTQRRLWKLDVSSGLCDFIAGIWKLELVKVKDLPLWIIGAGTIPPNPSELLSSDRMKSFVTDISKRYDYVIIDTPPINTVADAQILSAFVDGVLIVAKSGTTTSDELRAAVDAVERAEGNLCGVVLKHSRNVRTRT
;
A
#
# COMPACT_ATOMS: atom_id res chain seq x y z
N MET A 1 -23.94 8.23 -33.85
CA MET A 1 -23.27 8.99 -32.76
C MET A 1 -23.87 8.67 -31.39
N GLU A 2 -25.19 8.65 -31.22
CA GLU A 2 -25.86 8.30 -29.93
C GLU A 2 -25.64 6.86 -29.48
N GLU A 3 -25.67 5.87 -30.38
CA GLU A 3 -25.41 4.45 -30.02
C GLU A 3 -23.98 4.23 -29.51
N GLN A 4 -22.99 4.88 -30.11
CA GLN A 4 -21.60 4.79 -29.62
C GLN A 4 -21.43 5.43 -28.24
N LEU A 5 -22.17 6.52 -27.96
CA LEU A 5 -22.18 7.14 -26.63
C LEU A 5 -22.87 6.27 -25.59
N ALA A 6 -23.98 5.62 -25.96
CA ALA A 6 -24.70 4.69 -25.10
C ALA A 6 -23.85 3.45 -24.76
N MET A 7 -23.14 2.91 -25.76
CA MET A 7 -22.24 1.78 -25.58
C MET A 7 -21.04 2.13 -24.67
N LYS A 8 -20.42 3.30 -24.85
CA LYS A 8 -19.38 3.81 -23.93
C LYS A 8 -19.90 3.97 -22.50
N ARG A 9 -21.10 4.54 -22.32
CA ARG A 9 -21.72 4.70 -21.00
C ARG A 9 -22.00 3.35 -20.33
N LYS A 10 -22.47 2.34 -21.09
CA LYS A 10 -22.71 0.98 -20.58
C LYS A 10 -21.42 0.31 -20.15
N THR A 11 -20.35 0.41 -20.94
CA THR A 11 -19.01 -0.11 -20.60
C THR A 11 -18.43 0.56 -19.36
N ILE A 12 -18.55 1.88 -19.24
CA ILE A 12 -18.10 2.62 -18.04
C ILE A 12 -18.87 2.17 -16.79
N ARG A 13 -20.20 2.06 -16.87
CA ARG A 13 -21.03 1.57 -15.74
C ARG A 13 -20.65 0.14 -15.33
N GLN A 14 -20.43 -0.76 -16.29
CA GLN A 14 -20.03 -2.13 -16.00
C GLN A 14 -18.65 -2.18 -15.33
N ASN A 15 -17.67 -1.39 -15.81
CA ASN A 15 -16.34 -1.30 -15.22
C ASN A 15 -16.41 -0.72 -13.78
N MET A 16 -17.26 0.28 -13.54
CA MET A 16 -17.46 0.83 -12.20
C MET A 16 -18.10 -0.18 -11.24
N LYS A 17 -19.08 -0.97 -11.71
CA LYS A 17 -19.71 -2.02 -10.93
C LYS A 17 -18.71 -3.11 -10.57
N ASN A 18 -17.96 -3.64 -11.55
CA ASN A 18 -16.91 -4.63 -11.32
C ASN A 18 -15.85 -4.12 -10.32
N LYS A 19 -15.45 -2.85 -10.44
CA LYS A 19 -14.48 -2.24 -9.52
C LYS A 19 -15.02 -2.13 -8.09
N SER A 20 -16.30 -1.80 -7.90
CA SER A 20 -16.93 -1.73 -6.58
C SER A 20 -17.10 -3.12 -5.94
N GLU A 21 -17.41 -4.15 -6.72
CA GLU A 21 -17.51 -5.53 -6.26
C GLU A 21 -16.14 -6.08 -5.82
N ILE A 22 -15.07 -5.78 -6.58
CA ILE A 22 -13.69 -6.15 -6.21
C ILE A 22 -13.29 -5.48 -4.88
N ILE A 23 -13.62 -4.20 -4.68
CA ILE A 23 -13.31 -3.49 -3.44
C ILE A 23 -14.10 -4.05 -2.26
N ALA A 24 -15.40 -4.33 -2.45
CA ALA A 24 -16.22 -4.95 -1.42
C ALA A 24 -15.71 -6.34 -1.03
N SER A 25 -15.26 -7.14 -2.01
CA SER A 25 -14.61 -8.44 -1.79
C SER A 25 -13.28 -8.28 -1.03
N ASN A 26 -12.43 -7.31 -1.44
CA ASN A 26 -11.15 -7.06 -0.76
C ASN A 26 -11.34 -6.61 0.68
N ARG A 27 -12.38 -5.85 0.99
CA ARG A 27 -12.69 -5.44 2.36
C ARG A 27 -13.00 -6.62 3.28
N LYS A 28 -13.73 -7.64 2.78
CA LYS A 28 -13.95 -8.89 3.53
C LYS A 28 -12.66 -9.68 3.79
N ARG A 29 -11.57 -9.34 3.12
CA ARG A 29 -10.24 -9.96 3.24
C ARG A 29 -9.27 -9.16 4.13
N LEU A 30 -9.72 -8.06 4.74
CA LEU A 30 -8.96 -7.40 5.79
C LEU A 30 -8.87 -8.32 7.00
N LEU A 31 -7.68 -8.38 7.60
CA LEU A 31 -7.43 -9.19 8.80
C LEU A 31 -8.37 -8.76 9.92
N ASN A 32 -8.98 -9.76 10.57
CA ASN A 32 -9.83 -9.62 11.74
C ASN A 32 -9.79 -10.93 12.54
N ASN A 33 -10.56 -11.01 13.62
CA ASN A 33 -10.61 -12.19 14.48
C ASN A 33 -11.14 -13.44 13.76
N ASP A 34 -12.00 -13.28 12.75
CA ASP A 34 -12.62 -14.36 11.98
C ASP A 34 -11.74 -14.82 10.80
N THR A 35 -10.60 -14.16 10.57
CA THR A 35 -9.70 -14.54 9.48
C THR A 35 -9.12 -15.94 9.72
N PRO A 36 -9.15 -16.84 8.70
CA PRO A 36 -8.61 -18.20 8.84
C PRO A 36 -7.17 -18.18 9.35
N PHE A 37 -6.86 -19.15 10.23
CA PHE A 37 -5.55 -19.28 10.88
C PHE A 37 -4.38 -19.23 9.90
N ALA A 38 -4.44 -19.99 8.81
CA ALA A 38 -3.38 -20.02 7.78
C ALA A 38 -3.07 -18.64 7.19
N ILE A 39 -4.10 -17.79 6.99
CA ILE A 39 -3.92 -16.43 6.48
C ILE A 39 -3.29 -15.54 7.55
N ARG A 40 -3.76 -15.62 8.80
CA ARG A 40 -3.17 -14.89 9.92
C ARG A 40 -1.69 -15.23 10.08
N GLU A 41 -1.35 -16.52 10.07
CA GLU A 41 0.02 -17.00 10.18
C GLU A 41 0.91 -16.53 9.01
N ALA A 42 0.38 -16.47 7.78
CA ALA A 42 1.12 -15.92 6.66
C ALA A 42 1.53 -14.45 6.91
N TYR A 43 0.63 -13.62 7.47
CA TYR A 43 0.97 -12.24 7.83
C TYR A 43 1.89 -12.13 9.05
N VAL A 44 1.80 -13.06 10.01
CA VAL A 44 2.76 -13.15 11.13
C VAL A 44 4.16 -13.44 10.60
N LYS A 45 4.31 -14.44 9.71
CA LYS A 45 5.60 -14.77 9.07
C LYS A 45 6.14 -13.60 8.26
N LEU A 46 5.29 -12.94 7.45
CA LEU A 46 5.68 -11.79 6.66
C LEU A 46 6.18 -10.65 7.55
N ARG A 47 5.45 -10.30 8.60
CA ARG A 47 5.85 -9.26 9.56
C ARG A 47 7.18 -9.60 10.24
N THR A 48 7.37 -10.86 10.64
CA THR A 48 8.62 -11.32 11.25
C THR A 48 9.79 -11.19 10.27
N GLY A 49 9.60 -11.57 8.99
CA GLY A 49 10.61 -11.37 7.95
C GLY A 49 10.97 -9.89 7.75
N LEU A 50 9.98 -9.00 7.72
CA LEU A 50 10.20 -7.56 7.62
C LEU A 50 11.00 -7.01 8.82
N MET A 51 10.74 -7.48 10.03
CA MET A 51 11.52 -7.07 11.22
C MET A 51 13.00 -7.41 11.07
N PHE A 52 13.33 -8.60 10.56
CA PHE A 52 14.73 -8.99 10.35
C PHE A 52 15.40 -8.21 9.21
N CYS A 53 14.69 -7.90 8.14
CA CYS A 53 15.25 -7.16 7.02
C CYS A 53 15.65 -5.72 7.40
N MET A 54 14.91 -5.09 8.28
CA MET A 54 15.10 -3.68 8.67
C MET A 54 16.05 -3.50 9.86
N THR A 55 16.89 -4.50 10.19
CA THR A 55 17.80 -4.43 11.36
C THR A 55 19.05 -3.60 11.12
N LYS A 56 19.33 -3.13 9.90
CA LYS A 56 20.53 -2.33 9.58
C LYS A 56 20.65 -1.04 10.41
N ASP A 57 19.53 -0.50 10.87
CA ASP A 57 19.50 0.69 11.74
C ASP A 57 18.66 0.38 12.99
N ARG A 58 19.26 -0.37 13.92
CA ARG A 58 18.58 -0.84 15.16
C ARG A 58 18.14 0.28 16.07
N ASP A 59 18.75 1.46 15.95
CA ASP A 59 18.50 2.60 16.83
C ASP A 59 17.28 3.43 16.43
N ARG A 60 16.73 3.23 15.22
CA ARG A 60 15.48 3.88 14.84
C ARG A 60 14.28 3.21 15.51
N ALA A 61 13.57 3.98 16.33
CA ALA A 61 12.38 3.54 17.04
C ALA A 61 11.21 3.17 16.10
N CYS A 62 11.07 3.87 14.95
CA CYS A 62 10.04 3.62 13.93
C CYS A 62 10.65 2.98 12.69
N LYS A 63 9.87 2.11 12.04
CA LYS A 63 10.21 1.52 10.74
C LYS A 63 9.18 1.94 9.68
N THR A 64 9.69 2.50 8.58
CA THR A 64 8.90 2.93 7.42
C THR A 64 9.01 1.90 6.30
N ILE A 65 7.88 1.39 5.80
CA ILE A 65 7.83 0.31 4.81
C ILE A 65 6.99 0.74 3.62
N ALA A 66 7.59 0.86 2.45
CA ALA A 66 6.85 1.02 1.20
C ALA A 66 6.38 -0.35 0.68
N VAL A 67 5.11 -0.45 0.33
CA VAL A 67 4.53 -1.65 -0.28
C VAL A 67 4.13 -1.31 -1.70
N THR A 68 4.81 -1.92 -2.65
CA THR A 68 4.55 -1.78 -4.09
C THR A 68 4.20 -3.12 -4.73
N SER A 69 4.01 -3.14 -6.04
CA SER A 69 3.87 -4.36 -6.84
C SER A 69 4.58 -4.18 -8.18
N ALA A 70 4.90 -5.28 -8.87
CA ALA A 70 5.42 -5.21 -10.22
C ALA A 70 4.40 -4.55 -11.15
N ASN A 71 3.14 -5.02 -11.14
CA ASN A 71 2.09 -4.58 -12.04
C ASN A 71 0.80 -4.17 -11.29
N PRO A 72 -0.16 -3.50 -11.96
CA PRO A 72 -1.46 -3.20 -11.39
C PRO A 72 -2.26 -4.47 -11.01
N SER A 73 -3.12 -4.35 -9.98
CA SER A 73 -4.06 -5.39 -9.55
C SER A 73 -3.43 -6.66 -8.94
N GLU A 74 -2.19 -6.60 -8.49
CA GLU A 74 -1.52 -7.71 -7.79
C GLU A 74 -1.85 -7.77 -6.27
N GLY A 75 -2.59 -6.79 -5.77
CA GLY A 75 -3.11 -6.77 -4.40
C GLY A 75 -2.22 -6.06 -3.39
N LYS A 76 -1.32 -5.17 -3.83
CA LYS A 76 -0.45 -4.35 -2.98
C LYS A 76 -1.20 -3.63 -1.87
N SER A 77 -2.28 -2.90 -2.20
CA SER A 77 -3.04 -2.09 -1.23
C SER A 77 -3.72 -2.93 -0.15
N LEU A 78 -4.24 -4.11 -0.49
CA LEU A 78 -4.77 -5.05 0.49
C LEU A 78 -3.64 -5.65 1.36
N THR A 79 -2.48 -5.91 0.77
CA THR A 79 -1.31 -6.40 1.49
C THR A 79 -0.79 -5.34 2.46
N ALA A 80 -0.66 -4.08 2.03
CA ALA A 80 -0.28 -2.95 2.87
C ALA A 80 -1.24 -2.79 4.06
N ALA A 81 -2.55 -2.80 3.81
CA ALA A 81 -3.58 -2.73 4.85
C ALA A 81 -3.44 -3.88 5.88
N ASN A 82 -3.27 -5.11 5.42
CA ASN A 82 -3.15 -6.27 6.30
C ASN A 82 -1.82 -6.30 7.07
N ILE A 83 -0.72 -5.82 6.50
CA ILE A 83 0.54 -5.61 7.23
C ILE A 83 0.31 -4.61 8.37
N ALA A 84 -0.32 -3.47 8.08
CA ALA A 84 -0.63 -2.45 9.10
C ALA A 84 -1.52 -3.02 10.22
N ILE A 85 -2.57 -3.78 9.89
CA ILE A 85 -3.40 -4.48 10.86
C ILE A 85 -2.56 -5.46 11.69
N SER A 86 -1.70 -6.25 11.05
CA SER A 86 -0.89 -7.26 11.72
C SER A 86 0.07 -6.67 12.75
N TYR A 87 0.66 -5.48 12.49
CA TYR A 87 1.44 -4.76 13.50
C TYR A 87 0.55 -4.17 14.60
N ALA A 88 -0.58 -3.57 14.24
CA ALA A 88 -1.52 -3.01 15.21
C ALA A 88 -2.11 -4.07 16.17
N MET A 89 -2.35 -5.29 15.69
CA MET A 89 -2.78 -6.43 16.54
C MET A 89 -1.73 -6.84 17.58
N LEU A 90 -0.45 -6.45 17.41
CA LEU A 90 0.60 -6.59 18.43
C LEU A 90 0.65 -5.41 19.41
N GLY A 91 -0.31 -4.49 19.35
CA GLY A 91 -0.30 -3.28 20.15
C GLY A 91 0.67 -2.20 19.63
N LYS A 92 1.30 -2.39 18.45
CA LYS A 92 2.21 -1.42 17.86
C LYS A 92 1.44 -0.25 17.27
N LYS A 93 1.84 0.97 17.62
CA LYS A 93 1.27 2.20 17.09
C LYS A 93 1.62 2.32 15.60
N THR A 94 0.66 2.08 14.74
CA THR A 94 0.88 1.92 13.31
C THR A 94 0.14 2.99 12.49
N LEU A 95 0.77 3.48 11.44
CA LEU A 95 0.18 4.36 10.45
C LEU A 95 0.17 3.69 9.09
N LEU A 96 -0.97 3.75 8.39
CA LEU A 96 -1.10 3.38 6.98
C LEU A 96 -1.31 4.65 6.15
N ILE A 97 -0.50 4.83 5.11
CA ILE A 97 -0.56 5.98 4.20
C ILE A 97 -0.89 5.48 2.79
N ASP A 98 -1.93 6.06 2.17
CA ASP A 98 -2.21 5.86 0.74
C ASP A 98 -1.39 6.86 -0.07
N ALA A 99 -0.24 6.41 -0.60
CA ALA A 99 0.63 7.17 -1.48
C ALA A 99 0.47 6.78 -2.97
N ASP A 100 -0.52 5.94 -3.31
CA ASP A 100 -0.95 5.76 -4.70
C ASP A 100 -1.85 6.95 -5.11
N LEU A 101 -1.24 8.12 -5.30
CA LEU A 101 -1.92 9.36 -5.63
C LEU A 101 -2.58 9.33 -7.02
N ARG A 102 -2.34 8.27 -7.82
CA ARG A 102 -2.90 8.11 -9.17
C ARG A 102 -4.19 7.27 -9.16
N LYS A 103 -4.22 6.21 -8.37
CA LYS A 103 -5.36 5.28 -8.26
C LYS A 103 -5.59 4.89 -6.79
N PRO A 104 -5.89 5.85 -5.90
CA PRO A 104 -5.98 5.59 -4.47
C PRO A 104 -7.04 4.53 -4.16
N THR A 105 -6.71 3.65 -3.24
CA THR A 105 -7.55 2.50 -2.92
C THR A 105 -7.96 2.45 -1.45
N GLN A 106 -7.14 2.98 -0.53
CA GLN A 106 -7.37 2.87 0.91
C GLN A 106 -8.67 3.55 1.35
N ARG A 107 -8.99 4.75 0.81
CA ARG A 107 -10.26 5.44 1.12
C ARG A 107 -11.47 4.54 0.92
N ARG A 108 -11.52 3.78 -0.20
CA ARG A 108 -12.63 2.88 -0.50
C ARG A 108 -12.57 1.59 0.30
N LEU A 109 -11.36 1.05 0.50
CA LEU A 109 -11.14 -0.18 1.26
C LEU A 109 -11.61 -0.04 2.71
N TRP A 110 -11.33 1.12 3.33
CA TRP A 110 -11.66 1.41 4.72
C TRP A 110 -12.96 2.20 4.91
N LYS A 111 -13.62 2.65 3.83
CA LYS A 111 -14.75 3.58 3.84
C LYS A 111 -14.44 4.87 4.63
N LEU A 112 -13.29 5.47 4.33
CA LEU A 112 -12.91 6.71 5.00
C LEU A 112 -13.85 7.83 4.57
N ASP A 113 -14.44 8.48 5.55
CA ASP A 113 -15.28 9.68 5.36
C ASP A 113 -14.44 10.94 5.62
N VAL A 114 -13.44 11.13 4.77
CA VAL A 114 -12.52 12.29 4.81
C VAL A 114 -12.30 12.79 3.39
N SER A 115 -12.18 14.11 3.24
CA SER A 115 -12.00 14.75 1.93
C SER A 115 -10.53 15.10 1.67
N SER A 116 -9.75 15.41 2.70
CA SER A 116 -8.33 15.74 2.60
C SER A 116 -7.44 14.52 2.91
N GLY A 117 -6.19 14.56 2.46
CA GLY A 117 -5.25 13.48 2.68
C GLY A 117 -3.80 13.91 2.47
N LEU A 118 -2.96 12.93 2.13
CA LEU A 118 -1.52 13.12 1.95
C LEU A 118 -1.21 14.23 0.94
N CYS A 119 -1.85 14.20 -0.24
CA CYS A 119 -1.62 15.16 -1.30
C CYS A 119 -1.89 16.60 -0.83
N ASP A 120 -3.07 16.83 -0.25
CA ASP A 120 -3.50 18.15 0.19
C ASP A 120 -2.60 18.70 1.28
N PHE A 121 -2.10 17.83 2.18
CA PHE A 121 -1.15 18.20 3.21
C PHE A 121 0.23 18.56 2.63
N ILE A 122 0.78 17.71 1.75
CA ILE A 122 2.09 17.97 1.12
C ILE A 122 2.03 19.20 0.21
N ALA A 123 0.91 19.44 -0.49
CA ALA A 123 0.71 20.66 -1.25
C ALA A 123 0.53 21.93 -0.40
N GLY A 124 0.30 21.79 0.93
CA GLY A 124 0.10 22.92 1.84
C GLY A 124 -1.30 23.52 1.83
N ILE A 125 -2.27 22.81 1.25
CA ILE A 125 -3.65 23.29 1.08
C ILE A 125 -4.47 23.09 2.36
N TRP A 126 -4.37 21.89 2.98
CA TRP A 126 -5.17 21.50 4.15
C TRP A 126 -4.34 20.86 5.25
N LYS A 127 -4.89 20.87 6.47
CA LYS A 127 -4.36 20.08 7.59
C LYS A 127 -4.52 18.59 7.29
N LEU A 128 -3.58 17.78 7.80
CA LEU A 128 -3.61 16.36 7.66
C LEU A 128 -4.76 15.74 8.46
N GLU A 129 -5.62 14.99 7.80
CA GLU A 129 -6.69 14.22 8.43
C GLU A 129 -6.23 12.77 8.66
N LEU A 130 -6.28 12.35 9.93
CA LEU A 130 -5.96 10.97 10.33
C LEU A 130 -7.23 10.29 10.81
N VAL A 131 -7.55 9.15 10.21
CA VAL A 131 -8.69 8.32 10.64
C VAL A 131 -8.18 7.20 11.52
N LYS A 132 -8.63 7.16 12.79
CA LYS A 132 -8.32 6.07 13.71
C LYS A 132 -9.21 4.86 13.43
N VAL A 133 -8.61 3.68 13.29
CA VAL A 133 -9.34 2.42 13.18
C VAL A 133 -9.85 2.03 14.58
N LYS A 134 -11.14 1.65 14.67
CA LYS A 134 -11.73 1.22 15.93
C LYS A 134 -11.00 -0.01 16.48
N ASP A 135 -10.81 -0.05 17.79
CA ASP A 135 -10.25 -1.17 18.55
C ASP A 135 -8.78 -1.56 18.21
N LEU A 136 -8.10 -0.76 17.36
CA LEU A 136 -6.69 -1.00 17.02
C LEU A 136 -5.88 0.29 17.16
N PRO A 137 -4.59 0.22 17.55
CA PRO A 137 -3.66 1.34 17.50
C PRO A 137 -3.18 1.60 16.06
N LEU A 138 -4.15 1.76 15.14
CA LEU A 138 -3.94 1.96 13.71
C LEU A 138 -4.62 3.26 13.27
N TRP A 139 -3.86 4.10 12.55
CA TRP A 139 -4.35 5.31 11.90
C TRP A 139 -4.15 5.21 10.40
N ILE A 140 -4.99 5.88 9.64
CA ILE A 140 -4.95 5.87 8.18
C ILE A 140 -4.96 7.31 7.68
N ILE A 141 -4.09 7.57 6.69
CA ILE A 141 -4.09 8.78 5.88
C ILE A 141 -4.48 8.37 4.46
N GLY A 142 -5.58 8.93 3.94
CA GLY A 142 -5.96 8.77 2.54
C GLY A 142 -5.07 9.58 1.60
N ALA A 143 -5.14 9.31 0.30
CA ALA A 143 -4.38 10.07 -0.70
C ALA A 143 -4.80 11.55 -0.78
N GLY A 144 -6.08 11.86 -0.51
CA GLY A 144 -6.64 13.20 -0.71
C GLY A 144 -7.01 13.47 -2.16
N THR A 145 -6.89 14.73 -2.57
CA THR A 145 -7.14 15.19 -3.94
C THR A 145 -6.07 14.65 -4.88
N ILE A 146 -6.47 14.10 -6.04
CA ILE A 146 -5.51 13.57 -7.02
C ILE A 146 -4.76 14.74 -7.69
N PRO A 147 -3.43 14.83 -7.52
CA PRO A 147 -2.65 15.93 -8.07
C PRO A 147 -2.36 15.71 -9.56
N PRO A 148 -2.07 16.77 -10.34
CA PRO A 148 -1.65 16.65 -11.74
C PRO A 148 -0.25 16.01 -11.90
N ASN A 149 0.64 16.20 -10.91
CA ASN A 149 2.04 15.79 -10.94
C ASN A 149 2.43 15.01 -9.65
N PRO A 150 1.94 13.76 -9.48
CA PRO A 150 2.17 12.97 -8.26
C PRO A 150 3.65 12.76 -7.93
N SER A 151 4.48 12.46 -8.93
CA SER A 151 5.91 12.15 -8.73
C SER A 151 6.69 13.34 -8.16
N GLU A 152 6.41 14.56 -8.64
CA GLU A 152 7.05 15.78 -8.11
C GLU A 152 6.67 16.01 -6.65
N LEU A 153 5.38 15.81 -6.32
CA LEU A 153 4.90 15.96 -4.95
C LEU A 153 5.57 14.96 -4.01
N LEU A 154 5.68 13.69 -4.43
CA LEU A 154 6.31 12.63 -3.64
C LEU A 154 7.83 12.79 -3.51
N SER A 155 8.50 13.42 -4.48
CA SER A 155 9.95 13.70 -4.42
C SER A 155 10.31 14.95 -3.62
N SER A 156 9.32 15.76 -3.23
CA SER A 156 9.52 17.04 -2.55
C SER A 156 10.18 16.88 -1.17
N ASP A 157 10.94 17.89 -0.76
CA ASP A 157 11.53 17.94 0.59
C ASP A 157 10.46 17.94 1.68
N ARG A 158 9.27 18.44 1.37
CA ARG A 158 8.13 18.41 2.27
C ARG A 158 7.63 16.99 2.53
N MET A 159 7.63 16.12 1.51
CA MET A 159 7.32 14.69 1.67
C MET A 159 8.37 13.99 2.52
N LYS A 160 9.66 14.22 2.27
CA LYS A 160 10.76 13.65 3.07
C LYS A 160 10.69 14.09 4.54
N SER A 161 10.49 15.40 4.77
CA SER A 161 10.30 15.94 6.12
C SER A 161 9.09 15.34 6.81
N PHE A 162 7.97 15.19 6.09
CA PHE A 162 6.76 14.55 6.61
C PHE A 162 7.02 13.12 7.06
N VAL A 163 7.68 12.29 6.24
CA VAL A 163 8.01 10.90 6.62
C VAL A 163 8.93 10.87 7.84
N THR A 164 9.91 11.77 7.91
CA THR A 164 10.82 11.90 9.05
C THR A 164 10.08 12.29 10.33
N ASP A 165 9.17 13.26 10.27
CA ASP A 165 8.44 13.73 11.44
C ASP A 165 7.38 12.75 11.93
N ILE A 166 6.73 12.04 11.01
CA ILE A 166 5.72 11.06 11.37
C ILE A 166 6.36 9.81 11.98
N SER A 167 7.58 9.45 11.55
CA SER A 167 8.33 8.33 12.12
C SER A 167 8.69 8.51 13.60
N LYS A 168 8.70 9.74 14.11
CA LYS A 168 8.88 10.03 15.55
C LYS A 168 7.65 9.71 16.41
N ARG A 169 6.48 9.45 15.79
CA ARG A 169 5.19 9.34 16.47
C ARG A 169 4.58 7.95 16.42
N TYR A 170 5.11 7.06 15.58
CA TYR A 170 4.60 5.71 15.34
C TYR A 170 5.72 4.69 15.45
N ASP A 171 5.37 3.43 15.77
CA ASP A 171 6.31 2.31 15.74
C ASP A 171 6.53 1.82 14.30
N TYR A 172 5.47 1.86 13.48
CA TYR A 172 5.50 1.46 12.07
C TYR A 172 4.69 2.43 11.20
N VAL A 173 5.26 2.74 10.04
CA VAL A 173 4.58 3.50 8.98
C VAL A 173 4.57 2.64 7.71
N ILE A 174 3.38 2.25 7.27
CA ILE A 174 3.19 1.45 6.05
C ILE A 174 2.70 2.37 4.95
N ILE A 175 3.39 2.41 3.82
CA ILE A 175 3.12 3.31 2.70
C ILE A 175 2.68 2.48 1.50
N ASP A 176 1.40 2.56 1.13
CA ASP A 176 0.86 1.92 -0.08
C ASP A 176 1.20 2.78 -1.30
N THR A 177 1.99 2.26 -2.23
CA THR A 177 2.51 2.98 -3.39
C THR A 177 1.94 2.42 -4.70
N PRO A 178 1.98 3.13 -5.84
CA PRO A 178 1.59 2.56 -7.13
C PRO A 178 2.57 1.45 -7.59
N PRO A 179 2.20 0.67 -8.64
CA PRO A 179 3.07 -0.36 -9.19
C PRO A 179 4.37 0.23 -9.74
N ILE A 180 5.53 -0.34 -9.33
CA ILE A 180 6.86 0.23 -9.60
C ILE A 180 7.26 0.18 -11.08
N ASN A 181 6.79 -0.84 -11.83
CA ASN A 181 7.07 -0.94 -13.28
C ASN A 181 6.23 0.03 -14.12
N THR A 182 5.23 0.68 -13.51
CA THR A 182 4.30 1.56 -14.25
C THR A 182 4.68 3.02 -14.13
N VAL A 183 5.13 3.46 -12.96
CA VAL A 183 5.44 4.86 -12.64
C VAL A 183 6.58 4.97 -11.62
N ALA A 184 7.27 6.12 -11.62
CA ALA A 184 8.44 6.34 -10.76
C ALA A 184 8.11 6.54 -9.27
N ASP A 185 6.85 6.72 -8.91
CA ASP A 185 6.42 7.12 -7.56
C ASP A 185 6.93 6.17 -6.46
N ALA A 186 6.84 4.85 -6.68
CA ALA A 186 7.33 3.86 -5.73
C ALA A 186 8.86 3.86 -5.65
N GLN A 187 9.55 4.06 -6.78
CA GLN A 187 11.01 4.19 -6.83
C GLN A 187 11.49 5.44 -6.06
N ILE A 188 10.80 6.57 -6.20
CA ILE A 188 11.10 7.80 -5.46
C ILE A 188 10.99 7.56 -3.95
N LEU A 189 9.90 6.92 -3.50
CA LEU A 189 9.68 6.63 -2.10
C LEU A 189 10.68 5.62 -1.53
N SER A 190 11.12 4.65 -2.34
CA SER A 190 12.09 3.62 -1.90
C SER A 190 13.44 4.20 -1.49
N ALA A 191 13.81 5.38 -1.99
CA ALA A 191 15.08 6.04 -1.66
C ALA A 191 15.17 6.58 -0.22
N PHE A 192 14.05 6.73 0.50
CA PHE A 192 14.05 7.34 1.84
C PHE A 192 13.16 6.63 2.87
N VAL A 193 12.68 5.42 2.57
CA VAL A 193 12.05 4.52 3.54
C VAL A 193 13.03 3.46 4.05
N ASP A 194 12.75 2.84 5.19
CA ASP A 194 13.63 1.83 5.79
C ASP A 194 13.57 0.48 5.08
N GLY A 195 12.46 0.19 4.38
CA GLY A 195 12.31 -1.05 3.63
C GLY A 195 11.26 -0.99 2.53
N VAL A 196 11.45 -1.80 1.51
CA VAL A 196 10.53 -1.94 0.37
C VAL A 196 10.07 -3.39 0.27
N LEU A 197 8.77 -3.60 0.11
CA LEU A 197 8.15 -4.89 -0.12
C LEU A 197 7.48 -4.90 -1.49
N ILE A 198 7.86 -5.85 -2.34
CA ILE A 198 7.22 -6.05 -3.65
C ILE A 198 6.14 -7.13 -3.51
N VAL A 199 4.95 -6.85 -4.01
CA VAL A 199 3.86 -7.83 -4.13
C VAL A 199 3.80 -8.30 -5.57
N ALA A 200 3.84 -9.62 -5.76
CA ALA A 200 3.71 -10.27 -7.05
C ALA A 200 2.52 -11.27 -7.02
N LYS A 201 1.90 -11.53 -8.16
CA LYS A 201 0.76 -12.42 -8.26
C LYS A 201 1.13 -13.70 -9.00
N SER A 202 1.05 -14.84 -8.31
CA SER A 202 1.30 -16.15 -8.89
C SER A 202 0.44 -16.39 -10.12
N GLY A 203 1.06 -16.92 -11.18
CA GLY A 203 0.41 -17.21 -12.46
C GLY A 203 0.03 -15.97 -13.28
N THR A 204 0.53 -14.77 -12.88
CA THR A 204 0.28 -13.52 -13.61
C THR A 204 1.56 -12.71 -13.78
N THR A 205 2.30 -12.47 -12.69
CA THR A 205 3.58 -11.75 -12.74
C THR A 205 4.65 -12.67 -13.33
N THR A 206 5.30 -12.23 -14.39
CA THR A 206 6.41 -12.97 -15.02
C THR A 206 7.72 -12.74 -14.24
N SER A 207 8.71 -13.61 -14.46
CA SER A 207 10.04 -13.46 -13.86
C SER A 207 10.72 -12.16 -14.28
N ASP A 208 10.55 -11.74 -15.55
CA ASP A 208 11.16 -10.53 -16.08
C ASP A 208 10.52 -9.27 -15.46
N GLU A 209 9.20 -9.25 -15.31
CA GLU A 209 8.49 -8.15 -14.64
C GLU A 209 8.89 -8.04 -13.17
N LEU A 210 9.07 -9.16 -12.48
CA LEU A 210 9.53 -9.16 -11.10
C LEU A 210 10.98 -8.68 -11.00
N ARG A 211 11.86 -9.13 -11.90
CA ARG A 211 13.25 -8.67 -11.98
C ARG A 211 13.31 -7.17 -12.22
N ALA A 212 12.55 -6.65 -13.19
CA ALA A 212 12.49 -5.22 -13.45
C ALA A 212 12.04 -4.40 -12.22
N ALA A 213 11.11 -4.95 -11.41
CA ALA A 213 10.67 -4.32 -10.17
C ALA A 213 11.78 -4.32 -9.10
N VAL A 214 12.55 -5.41 -8.97
CA VAL A 214 13.71 -5.50 -8.08
C VAL A 214 14.77 -4.50 -8.49
N ASP A 215 15.17 -4.50 -9.77
CA ASP A 215 16.16 -3.59 -10.33
C ASP A 215 15.76 -2.11 -10.13
N ALA A 216 14.45 -1.81 -10.18
CA ALA A 216 13.97 -0.44 -9.95
C ALA A 216 14.17 0.01 -8.49
N VAL A 217 14.00 -0.89 -7.52
CA VAL A 217 14.31 -0.61 -6.09
C VAL A 217 15.81 -0.44 -5.89
N GLU A 218 16.63 -1.32 -6.48
CA GLU A 218 18.09 -1.29 -6.37
C GLU A 218 18.68 -0.02 -6.99
N ARG A 219 18.19 0.41 -8.17
CA ARG A 219 18.61 1.69 -8.80
C ARG A 219 18.30 2.93 -7.95
N ALA A 220 17.32 2.85 -7.07
CA ALA A 220 17.00 3.91 -6.12
C ALA A 220 17.78 3.76 -4.79
N GLU A 221 18.71 2.81 -4.71
CA GLU A 221 19.42 2.45 -3.47
C GLU A 221 18.47 2.06 -2.31
N GLY A 222 17.25 1.62 -2.66
CA GLY A 222 16.23 1.21 -1.71
C GLY A 222 16.55 -0.14 -1.06
N ASN A 223 16.21 -0.30 0.21
CA ASN A 223 16.37 -1.56 0.93
C ASN A 223 15.24 -2.53 0.59
N LEU A 224 15.44 -3.45 -0.35
CA LEU A 224 14.46 -4.48 -0.68
C LEU A 224 14.36 -5.53 0.43
N CYS A 225 13.24 -5.57 1.14
CA CYS A 225 12.97 -6.53 2.22
C CYS A 225 12.47 -7.89 1.71
N GLY A 226 12.05 -7.97 0.47
CA GLY A 226 11.63 -9.22 -0.14
C GLY A 226 10.40 -9.10 -1.03
N VAL A 227 9.89 -10.27 -1.44
CA VAL A 227 8.74 -10.39 -2.34
C VAL A 227 7.63 -11.20 -1.67
N VAL A 228 6.41 -10.71 -1.73
CA VAL A 228 5.20 -11.46 -1.34
C VAL A 228 4.55 -12.04 -2.57
N LEU A 229 4.53 -13.35 -2.68
CA LEU A 229 3.81 -14.04 -3.74
C LEU A 229 2.36 -14.29 -3.31
N LYS A 230 1.40 -13.60 -3.94
CA LYS A 230 -0.04 -13.83 -3.74
C LYS A 230 -0.56 -14.91 -4.68
N HIS A 231 -1.20 -15.92 -4.10
CA HIS A 231 -1.94 -16.89 -4.91
C HIS A 231 -3.33 -16.38 -5.26
N SER A 232 -3.71 -16.50 -6.52
CA SER A 232 -5.02 -16.08 -6.99
C SER A 232 -6.09 -17.16 -6.95
N ARG A 233 -5.82 -18.41 -6.55
CA ARG A 233 -6.81 -19.48 -6.26
C ARG A 233 -6.16 -20.75 -5.73
N ASN A 234 -6.84 -21.39 -4.76
CA ASN A 234 -6.64 -22.76 -4.25
C ASN A 234 -5.20 -23.14 -3.87
N VAL A 235 -4.77 -22.72 -2.68
CA VAL A 235 -3.86 -23.59 -1.93
C VAL A 235 -4.66 -24.86 -1.61
N ARG A 236 -4.54 -25.91 -2.44
CA ARG A 236 -4.79 -27.26 -1.96
C ARG A 236 -3.71 -27.49 -0.90
N THR A 237 -4.08 -27.40 0.37
CA THR A 237 -3.29 -27.98 1.44
C THR A 237 -3.13 -29.46 1.11
N ARG A 238 -1.93 -29.84 0.66
CA ARG A 238 -1.54 -31.25 0.73
C ARG A 238 -1.40 -31.53 2.23
N THR A 239 -2.40 -32.22 2.78
CA THR A 239 -2.29 -32.96 4.03
C THR A 239 -1.23 -34.02 3.91
#